data_27ff0b5fd3a1936362995d0e0906f95f
#
_entry.id   27ff0b5fd3a1936362995d0e0906f95f
#
_cell.length_a   1.000
_cell.length_b   1.000
_cell.length_c   1.000
_cell.angle_alpha   90.00
_cell.angle_beta   90.00
_cell.angle_gamma   90.00
#
_symmetry.space_group_name_H-M   'P 1'
#
loop_
_entity.id
_entity.type
_entity.pdbx_description
1 polymer ?
#
loop_
_entity_poly.entity_id
_entity_poly.type
_entity_poly.pdbx_seq_one_letter_code
_entity_poly.pdbx_strand_id
1 'polypeptide(L)'
;MLKIVKKLSILLVVCMVVSVLGSITAFADYPIFYQRYTADPSGLEANGRLYLYCSHDVYDPNNPNYIMNDITCISTDDMKNWTDHGEVFKASGWANYAWAPVVVARNNKYYMYFGNNATGIGVAVSDSPSGPFKDALGKALVNGSTPGVNPPSGFWCFDPGAFVDDDGQAYLYFGGNGEGNTRVIKLNGDMISINGTASKIVGPIFFEDSWIHKYNGKYYYSYSTNWSKGAPTIDYMISDSPMTGFNYKGTVLPQPPSNGNNNHHSIFTYKGNWYISYHNRELVRSRGITDNNAITYQRNVCIDRLYYNTDGTMQMATITADGLTQLKNVNPYITNEAETMAQESGINTEECSEGSRDVNNIENGDWVKIRGVDFGTGAVSFDARVASATNGGNIELRLDSATGKLVGTCAVQGTGGWQTWTTKSCNVSGATGVHDLYLKFTGGGGNLFNLNWWKFKTAPTEIIYGDLDGSGDVNAIDFSLLKKYLLGSISNFPSPNGLKAADLDSNGKIDVLDFVLMKKYLLGMITEFPAGK
;
A
#
# COMPACT_ATOMS: atom_id res chain seq x y z
N MET A 1 17.00 60.83 -2.36
CA MET A 1 17.81 59.65 -2.76
C MET A 1 17.96 58.60 -1.66
N LEU A 2 18.37 58.94 -0.43
CA LEU A 2 18.62 57.93 0.64
C LEU A 2 17.39 57.08 1.04
N LYS A 3 16.16 57.63 0.98
CA LYS A 3 14.90 56.86 1.29
C LYS A 3 14.50 55.86 0.19
N ILE A 4 14.90 56.10 -1.05
CA ILE A 4 14.60 55.24 -2.19
C ILE A 4 15.61 54.06 -2.16
N VAL A 5 16.88 54.32 -1.88
CA VAL A 5 17.90 53.28 -1.79
C VAL A 5 17.61 52.31 -0.65
N LYS A 6 17.13 52.80 0.54
CA LYS A 6 16.72 51.89 1.63
C LYS A 6 15.51 51.03 1.29
N LYS A 7 14.52 51.53 0.57
CA LYS A 7 13.37 50.73 0.10
C LYS A 7 13.76 49.69 -0.94
N LEU A 8 14.68 50.04 -1.86
CA LEU A 8 15.24 49.08 -2.84
C LEU A 8 16.07 48.00 -2.17
N SER A 9 16.87 48.35 -1.17
CA SER A 9 17.69 47.37 -0.42
C SER A 9 16.80 46.40 0.40
N ILE A 10 15.72 46.87 1.00
CA ILE A 10 14.77 46.01 1.73
C ILE A 10 14.00 45.12 0.74
N LEU A 11 13.61 45.61 -0.44
CA LEU A 11 12.99 44.81 -1.47
C LEU A 11 13.93 43.73 -2.03
N LEU A 12 15.22 44.05 -2.24
CA LEU A 12 16.23 43.07 -2.67
C LEU A 12 16.50 42.00 -1.60
N VAL A 13 16.53 42.36 -0.31
CA VAL A 13 16.70 41.40 0.79
C VAL A 13 15.46 40.52 0.96
N VAL A 14 14.25 41.06 0.79
CA VAL A 14 13.02 40.26 0.80
C VAL A 14 12.96 39.35 -0.42
N CYS A 15 13.37 39.80 -1.62
CA CYS A 15 13.48 38.93 -2.79
C CYS A 15 14.58 37.85 -2.63
N MET A 16 15.73 38.15 -1.99
CA MET A 16 16.75 37.14 -1.71
C MET A 16 16.33 36.17 -0.60
N VAL A 17 15.59 36.60 0.41
CA VAL A 17 15.06 35.70 1.45
C VAL A 17 13.93 34.82 0.89
N VAL A 18 13.13 35.32 -0.07
CA VAL A 18 12.12 34.50 -0.78
C VAL A 18 12.78 33.56 -1.79
N SER A 19 13.94 33.88 -2.35
CA SER A 19 14.70 32.98 -3.23
C SER A 19 15.60 31.98 -2.49
N VAL A 20 15.79 32.12 -1.17
CA VAL A 20 16.48 31.19 -0.27
C VAL A 20 15.49 30.34 0.54
N LEU A 21 14.20 30.62 0.50
CA LEU A 21 13.19 29.58 0.72
C LEU A 21 13.32 28.63 -0.49
N GLY A 22 14.34 27.78 -0.38
CA GLY A 22 14.65 26.75 -1.35
C GLY A 22 13.35 26.10 -1.77
N SER A 23 13.19 25.88 -3.04
CA SER A 23 12.26 24.91 -3.56
C SER A 23 12.36 23.71 -2.64
N ILE A 24 11.42 23.57 -1.71
CA ILE A 24 11.08 22.27 -1.21
C ILE A 24 10.65 21.59 -2.50
N THR A 25 11.56 20.85 -3.12
CA THR A 25 11.20 19.86 -4.09
C THR A 25 10.26 18.95 -3.31
N ALA A 26 8.96 19.21 -3.42
CA ALA A 26 7.97 18.20 -3.10
C ALA A 26 8.43 17.01 -3.95
N PHE A 27 9.01 16.01 -3.31
CA PHE A 27 9.27 14.76 -3.99
C PHE A 27 7.90 14.26 -4.39
N ALA A 28 7.67 14.17 -5.69
CA ALA A 28 6.46 13.57 -6.23
C ALA A 28 6.31 12.20 -5.56
N ASP A 29 5.12 11.91 -5.00
CA ASP A 29 4.85 10.61 -4.36
C ASP A 29 4.65 9.49 -5.40
N TYR A 30 4.96 9.75 -6.64
CA TYR A 30 4.95 8.79 -7.73
C TYR A 30 6.38 8.50 -8.21
N PRO A 31 6.65 7.22 -8.45
CA PRO A 31 5.80 6.02 -8.33
C PRO A 31 5.42 5.71 -6.88
N ILE A 32 4.31 4.99 -6.69
CA ILE A 32 3.87 4.54 -5.34
C ILE A 32 4.62 3.31 -4.84
N PHE A 33 5.45 2.70 -5.69
CA PHE A 33 6.23 1.51 -5.39
C PHE A 33 7.56 1.54 -6.14
N TYR A 34 8.68 1.26 -5.44
CA TYR A 34 10.03 1.52 -5.91
C TYR A 34 10.88 0.26 -6.12
N GLN A 35 10.55 -0.87 -5.47
CA GLN A 35 11.39 -2.06 -5.41
C GLN A 35 11.49 -2.78 -6.77
N ARG A 36 10.41 -2.76 -7.56
CA ARG A 36 10.36 -3.35 -8.90
C ARG A 36 9.44 -2.59 -9.83
N TYR A 37 9.54 -2.87 -11.13
CA TYR A 37 8.64 -2.29 -12.12
C TYR A 37 7.30 -3.02 -12.10
N THR A 38 6.22 -2.23 -12.05
CA THR A 38 4.84 -2.71 -11.90
C THR A 38 3.97 -2.10 -12.97
N ALA A 39 3.23 -2.92 -13.69
CA ALA A 39 2.40 -2.50 -14.80
C ALA A 39 0.99 -3.07 -14.71
N ASP A 40 0.07 -2.56 -15.53
CA ASP A 40 -1.27 -3.09 -15.73
C ASP A 40 -2.00 -3.37 -14.40
N PRO A 41 -2.16 -2.35 -13.52
CA PRO A 41 -2.61 -2.55 -12.14
C PRO A 41 -4.09 -2.94 -12.06
N SER A 42 -4.42 -3.92 -11.22
CA SER A 42 -5.77 -4.30 -10.84
C SER A 42 -5.99 -4.14 -9.34
N GLY A 43 -6.96 -3.29 -8.94
CA GLY A 43 -7.25 -2.98 -7.54
C GLY A 43 -8.35 -3.85 -6.95
N LEU A 44 -8.15 -4.31 -5.72
CA LEU A 44 -9.14 -5.06 -4.93
C LEU A 44 -9.10 -4.64 -3.46
N GLU A 45 -10.25 -4.21 -2.91
CA GLU A 45 -10.40 -4.09 -1.46
C GLU A 45 -10.72 -5.46 -0.85
N ALA A 46 -9.90 -5.89 0.10
CA ALA A 46 -10.11 -7.12 0.86
C ALA A 46 -9.63 -6.95 2.30
N ASN A 47 -10.42 -7.42 3.27
CA ASN A 47 -10.08 -7.39 4.71
C ASN A 47 -9.67 -5.98 5.22
N GLY A 48 -10.28 -4.91 4.64
CA GLY A 48 -10.01 -3.52 5.00
C GLY A 48 -8.68 -2.94 4.45
N ARG A 49 -7.97 -3.68 3.59
CA ARG A 49 -6.78 -3.24 2.85
C ARG A 49 -7.07 -3.15 1.36
N LEU A 50 -6.37 -2.26 0.69
CA LEU A 50 -6.31 -2.23 -0.76
C LEU A 50 -5.13 -3.08 -1.23
N TYR A 51 -5.38 -3.98 -2.16
CA TYR A 51 -4.38 -4.77 -2.88
C TYR A 51 -4.33 -4.31 -4.33
N LEU A 52 -3.13 -4.15 -4.87
CA LEU A 52 -2.88 -3.95 -6.29
C LEU A 52 -2.07 -5.11 -6.83
N TYR A 53 -2.60 -5.76 -7.85
CA TYR A 53 -1.92 -6.84 -8.58
C TYR A 53 -1.41 -6.26 -9.88
N CYS A 54 -0.14 -6.49 -10.17
CA CYS A 54 0.53 -5.86 -11.31
C CYS A 54 1.33 -6.89 -12.11
N SER A 55 1.37 -6.72 -13.42
CA SER A 55 2.40 -7.35 -14.24
C SER A 55 3.78 -6.89 -13.77
N HIS A 56 4.72 -7.78 -13.64
CA HIS A 56 6.10 -7.46 -13.30
C HIS A 56 6.94 -7.32 -14.58
N ASP A 57 7.29 -6.07 -14.92
CA ASP A 57 8.12 -5.78 -16.09
C ASP A 57 9.60 -6.14 -15.83
N VAL A 58 10.14 -7.06 -16.61
CA VAL A 58 11.56 -7.41 -16.62
C VAL A 58 12.18 -6.96 -17.94
N TYR A 59 13.30 -6.24 -17.87
CA TYR A 59 14.00 -5.77 -19.06
C TYR A 59 15.22 -6.65 -19.39
N ASP A 60 15.23 -7.19 -20.60
CA ASP A 60 16.40 -7.86 -21.20
C ASP A 60 16.88 -7.02 -22.39
N PRO A 61 18.10 -6.43 -22.34
CA PRO A 61 18.64 -5.64 -23.44
C PRO A 61 18.88 -6.44 -24.71
N ASN A 62 18.98 -7.78 -24.61
CA ASN A 62 19.15 -8.68 -25.77
C ASN A 62 17.81 -9.06 -26.39
N ASN A 63 16.71 -8.88 -25.66
CA ASN A 63 15.34 -9.15 -26.12
C ASN A 63 14.40 -8.06 -25.64
N PRO A 64 14.49 -6.82 -26.17
CA PRO A 64 13.69 -5.69 -25.70
C PRO A 64 12.21 -5.89 -26.08
N ASN A 65 11.44 -6.39 -25.13
CA ASN A 65 10.02 -6.70 -25.28
C ASN A 65 9.33 -6.65 -23.90
N TYR A 66 7.99 -6.79 -23.86
CA TYR A 66 7.24 -7.00 -22.63
C TYR A 66 7.51 -8.42 -22.10
N ILE A 67 8.47 -8.54 -21.19
CA ILE A 67 8.78 -9.79 -20.49
C ILE A 67 8.13 -9.72 -19.12
N MET A 68 6.97 -10.39 -18.97
CA MET A 68 6.18 -10.43 -17.73
C MET A 68 5.79 -11.90 -17.50
N ASN A 69 6.57 -12.59 -16.69
CA ASN A 69 6.38 -14.02 -16.41
C ASN A 69 5.68 -14.27 -15.08
N ASP A 70 5.54 -13.22 -14.27
CA ASP A 70 4.97 -13.26 -12.93
C ASP A 70 4.12 -12.04 -12.65
N ILE A 71 3.25 -12.20 -11.65
CA ILE A 71 2.43 -11.14 -11.09
C ILE A 71 2.96 -10.80 -9.70
N THR A 72 3.21 -9.52 -9.47
CA THR A 72 3.53 -8.98 -8.15
C THR A 72 2.29 -8.38 -7.48
N CYS A 73 2.28 -8.40 -6.15
CA CYS A 73 1.21 -7.79 -5.37
C CYS A 73 1.80 -6.81 -4.35
N ILE A 74 1.17 -5.66 -4.24
CA ILE A 74 1.41 -4.69 -3.19
C ILE A 74 0.11 -4.34 -2.47
N SER A 75 0.16 -3.96 -1.19
CA SER A 75 -1.05 -3.57 -0.48
C SER A 75 -0.82 -2.40 0.47
N THR A 76 -1.90 -1.68 0.77
CA THR A 76 -1.86 -0.56 1.70
C THR A 76 -3.15 -0.48 2.52
N ASP A 77 -3.08 0.14 3.69
CA ASP A 77 -4.25 0.53 4.46
C ASP A 77 -4.31 2.04 4.73
N ASP A 78 -3.33 2.80 4.23
CA ASP A 78 -3.20 4.25 4.40
C ASP A 78 -2.97 5.03 3.09
N MET A 79 -2.78 4.36 1.94
CA MET A 79 -2.55 4.92 0.59
C MET A 79 -1.18 5.58 0.39
N LYS A 80 -0.25 5.50 1.34
CA LYS A 80 1.10 6.08 1.25
C LYS A 80 2.20 5.06 1.53
N ASN A 81 2.00 4.19 2.51
CA ASN A 81 2.93 3.12 2.83
C ASN A 81 2.41 1.82 2.21
N TRP A 82 3.23 1.18 1.39
CA TRP A 82 2.86 -0.01 0.64
C TRP A 82 3.66 -1.21 1.10
N THR A 83 2.96 -2.29 1.44
CA THR A 83 3.56 -3.58 1.78
C THR A 83 3.88 -4.34 0.50
N ASP A 84 5.11 -4.79 0.34
CA ASP A 84 5.53 -5.66 -0.74
C ASP A 84 5.22 -7.13 -0.43
N HIS A 85 4.35 -7.77 -1.22
CA HIS A 85 4.08 -9.21 -1.13
C HIS A 85 4.91 -10.04 -2.12
N GLY A 86 5.74 -9.40 -2.93
CA GLY A 86 6.59 -10.08 -3.90
C GLY A 86 5.82 -10.67 -5.09
N GLU A 87 6.38 -11.73 -5.66
CA GLU A 87 5.77 -12.57 -6.67
C GLU A 87 4.64 -13.39 -6.03
N VAL A 88 3.40 -13.15 -6.42
CA VAL A 88 2.24 -13.88 -5.90
C VAL A 88 1.71 -14.94 -6.86
N PHE A 89 2.13 -14.89 -8.12
CA PHE A 89 1.85 -15.87 -9.15
C PHE A 89 2.95 -15.87 -10.20
N LYS A 90 3.37 -17.05 -10.63
CA LYS A 90 4.31 -17.25 -11.73
C LYS A 90 3.73 -18.16 -12.79
N ALA A 91 3.76 -17.71 -14.04
CA ALA A 91 3.37 -18.53 -15.18
C ALA A 91 4.26 -19.77 -15.32
N SER A 92 3.65 -20.92 -15.53
CA SER A 92 4.36 -22.19 -15.70
C SER A 92 3.52 -23.21 -16.49
N GLY A 93 4.15 -24.26 -16.96
CA GLY A 93 3.47 -25.34 -17.69
C GLY A 93 2.99 -24.90 -19.08
N TRP A 94 1.68 -24.69 -19.23
CA TRP A 94 1.07 -24.26 -20.50
C TRP A 94 1.28 -22.76 -20.80
N ALA A 95 1.48 -21.94 -19.76
CA ALA A 95 1.66 -20.50 -19.86
C ALA A 95 3.13 -20.12 -19.66
N ASN A 96 3.64 -19.24 -20.53
CA ASN A 96 4.98 -18.65 -20.40
C ASN A 96 4.93 -17.21 -19.89
N TYR A 97 3.75 -16.60 -19.90
CA TYR A 97 3.54 -15.20 -19.52
C TYR A 97 2.36 -15.07 -18.55
N ALA A 98 2.44 -14.05 -17.73
CA ALA A 98 1.36 -13.61 -16.84
C ALA A 98 1.19 -12.10 -17.01
N TRP A 99 0.27 -11.69 -17.90
CA TRP A 99 0.04 -10.30 -18.27
C TRP A 99 -1.28 -9.79 -17.74
N ALA A 100 -1.32 -8.51 -17.39
CA ALA A 100 -2.51 -7.73 -17.07
C ALA A 100 -3.49 -8.51 -16.17
N PRO A 101 -3.13 -8.74 -14.90
CA PRO A 101 -3.97 -9.51 -14.00
C PRO A 101 -5.25 -8.75 -13.63
N VAL A 102 -6.35 -9.47 -13.46
CA VAL A 102 -7.51 -8.99 -12.71
C VAL A 102 -7.84 -9.97 -11.60
N VAL A 103 -8.09 -9.48 -10.39
CA VAL A 103 -8.45 -10.34 -9.25
C VAL A 103 -9.84 -9.98 -8.75
N VAL A 104 -10.67 -11.00 -8.56
CA VAL A 104 -11.99 -10.87 -7.93
C VAL A 104 -12.11 -11.84 -6.77
N ALA A 105 -12.87 -11.43 -5.74
CA ALA A 105 -13.16 -12.26 -4.58
C ALA A 105 -14.54 -12.92 -4.69
N ARG A 106 -14.63 -14.21 -4.35
CA ARG A 106 -15.89 -14.93 -4.22
C ARG A 106 -15.75 -16.13 -3.28
N ASN A 107 -16.73 -16.33 -2.40
CA ASN A 107 -16.79 -17.50 -1.50
C ASN A 107 -15.49 -17.72 -0.68
N ASN A 108 -14.94 -16.65 -0.12
CA ASN A 108 -13.68 -16.64 0.65
C ASN A 108 -12.46 -17.12 -0.15
N LYS A 109 -12.50 -17.02 -1.48
CA LYS A 109 -11.39 -17.28 -2.39
C LYS A 109 -11.14 -16.09 -3.30
N TYR A 110 -9.95 -16.03 -3.83
CA TYR A 110 -9.49 -15.00 -4.75
C TYR A 110 -9.16 -15.66 -6.08
N TYR A 111 -9.72 -15.13 -7.16
CA TYR A 111 -9.56 -15.65 -8.52
C TYR A 111 -8.84 -14.60 -9.35
N MET A 112 -7.65 -14.96 -9.82
CA MET A 112 -6.82 -14.13 -10.69
C MET A 112 -6.94 -14.63 -12.12
N TYR A 113 -7.40 -13.76 -13.02
CA TYR A 113 -7.35 -14.03 -14.47
C TYR A 113 -6.14 -13.29 -15.04
N PHE A 114 -5.40 -13.92 -15.94
CA PHE A 114 -4.17 -13.38 -16.51
C PHE A 114 -4.03 -13.75 -17.97
N GLY A 115 -3.41 -12.89 -18.78
CA GLY A 115 -3.10 -13.15 -20.17
C GLY A 115 -1.82 -13.99 -20.34
N ASN A 116 -1.86 -15.07 -21.11
CA ASN A 116 -0.66 -15.73 -21.61
C ASN A 116 -0.27 -15.10 -22.95
N ASN A 117 0.38 -13.93 -22.90
CA ASN A 117 0.56 -13.09 -24.07
C ASN A 117 -0.79 -12.85 -24.76
N ALA A 118 -0.86 -12.79 -26.09
CA ALA A 118 -2.08 -12.58 -26.86
C ALA A 118 -2.86 -13.88 -27.18
N THR A 119 -2.54 -15.02 -26.56
CA THR A 119 -3.00 -16.36 -27.00
C THR A 119 -4.15 -16.93 -26.19
N GLY A 120 -4.37 -16.45 -24.98
CA GLY A 120 -5.44 -16.96 -24.10
C GLY A 120 -5.35 -16.42 -22.69
N ILE A 121 -6.44 -16.58 -21.95
CA ILE A 121 -6.58 -16.16 -20.55
C ILE A 121 -6.55 -17.40 -19.66
N GLY A 122 -5.67 -17.39 -18.65
CA GLY A 122 -5.62 -18.38 -17.57
C GLY A 122 -6.42 -17.94 -16.34
N VAL A 123 -6.61 -18.85 -15.41
CA VAL A 123 -7.18 -18.56 -14.08
C VAL A 123 -6.36 -19.24 -13.00
N ALA A 124 -5.97 -18.46 -11.99
CA ALA A 124 -5.28 -18.93 -10.79
C ALA A 124 -6.12 -18.61 -9.54
N VAL A 125 -5.98 -19.41 -8.49
CA VAL A 125 -6.81 -19.33 -7.28
C VAL A 125 -5.94 -19.28 -6.04
N SER A 126 -6.34 -18.48 -5.06
CA SER A 126 -5.73 -18.40 -3.73
C SER A 126 -6.80 -18.32 -2.63
N ASP A 127 -6.44 -18.75 -1.41
CA ASP A 127 -7.21 -18.53 -0.19
C ASP A 127 -6.84 -17.21 0.52
N SER A 128 -5.79 -16.52 0.05
CA SER A 128 -5.33 -15.22 0.57
C SER A 128 -5.31 -14.16 -0.54
N PRO A 129 -5.66 -12.90 -0.25
CA PRO A 129 -5.52 -11.83 -1.22
C PRO A 129 -4.05 -11.54 -1.61
N SER A 130 -3.10 -11.84 -0.73
CA SER A 130 -1.66 -11.72 -1.01
C SER A 130 -1.05 -12.99 -1.65
N GLY A 131 -1.85 -13.94 -2.08
CA GLY A 131 -1.35 -15.19 -2.67
C GLY A 131 -0.85 -16.21 -1.62
N PRO A 132 -0.05 -17.20 -2.03
CA PRO A 132 0.29 -17.49 -3.44
C PRO A 132 -0.91 -17.99 -4.24
N PHE A 133 -1.00 -17.55 -5.49
CA PHE A 133 -1.99 -18.04 -6.44
C PHE A 133 -1.46 -19.29 -7.16
N LYS A 134 -2.36 -20.23 -7.46
CA LYS A 134 -2.04 -21.46 -8.18
C LYS A 134 -2.92 -21.61 -9.40
N ASP A 135 -2.33 -21.96 -10.53
CA ASP A 135 -3.08 -22.26 -11.77
C ASP A 135 -4.15 -23.33 -11.47
N ALA A 136 -5.39 -23.00 -11.76
CA ALA A 136 -6.52 -23.85 -11.44
C ALA A 136 -6.81 -24.94 -12.50
N LEU A 137 -6.34 -24.75 -13.74
CA LEU A 137 -6.75 -25.58 -14.86
C LEU A 137 -5.60 -26.29 -15.60
N GLY A 138 -4.38 -25.77 -15.53
CA GLY A 138 -3.27 -26.25 -16.34
C GLY A 138 -3.47 -26.02 -17.85
N LYS A 139 -4.35 -25.07 -18.22
CA LYS A 139 -4.67 -24.69 -19.60
C LYS A 139 -5.42 -23.35 -19.61
N ALA A 140 -5.54 -22.74 -20.79
CA ALA A 140 -6.36 -21.52 -20.92
C ALA A 140 -7.84 -21.80 -20.58
N LEU A 141 -8.44 -20.88 -19.82
CA LEU A 141 -9.87 -20.82 -19.57
C LEU A 141 -10.63 -20.37 -20.83
N VAL A 142 -10.13 -19.36 -21.50
CA VAL A 142 -10.62 -18.86 -22.78
C VAL A 142 -9.48 -18.61 -23.75
N ASN A 143 -9.74 -18.81 -25.05
CA ASN A 143 -8.83 -18.55 -26.14
C ASN A 143 -9.61 -18.29 -27.46
N GLY A 144 -8.92 -18.19 -28.58
CA GLY A 144 -9.54 -17.98 -29.88
C GLY A 144 -10.57 -19.04 -30.30
N SER A 145 -10.50 -20.26 -29.75
CA SER A 145 -11.45 -21.37 -30.04
C SER A 145 -12.66 -21.38 -29.11
N THR A 146 -12.73 -20.48 -28.13
CA THR A 146 -13.87 -20.40 -27.20
C THR A 146 -15.17 -20.03 -27.97
N PRO A 147 -16.30 -20.70 -27.67
CA PRO A 147 -17.56 -20.43 -28.37
C PRO A 147 -17.94 -18.94 -28.38
N GLY A 148 -18.23 -18.40 -29.57
CA GLY A 148 -18.63 -17.00 -29.78
C GLY A 148 -17.48 -16.01 -29.87
N VAL A 149 -16.23 -16.38 -29.64
CA VAL A 149 -15.07 -15.51 -29.84
C VAL A 149 -14.94 -15.17 -31.33
N ASN A 150 -15.01 -16.19 -32.22
CA ASN A 150 -14.93 -15.99 -33.68
C ASN A 150 -13.85 -14.96 -34.04
N PRO A 151 -12.57 -15.24 -33.75
CA PRO A 151 -11.52 -14.23 -33.80
C PRO A 151 -11.30 -13.72 -35.23
N PRO A 152 -11.37 -12.41 -35.48
CA PRO A 152 -10.91 -11.86 -36.75
C PRO A 152 -9.38 -11.96 -36.86
N SER A 153 -8.85 -11.74 -38.05
CA SER A 153 -7.40 -11.63 -38.22
C SER A 153 -6.82 -10.56 -37.30
N GLY A 154 -5.75 -10.89 -36.58
CA GLY A 154 -5.09 -10.00 -35.63
C GLY A 154 -5.76 -9.88 -34.27
N PHE A 155 -6.77 -10.68 -33.97
CA PHE A 155 -7.37 -10.72 -32.62
C PHE A 155 -6.36 -11.18 -31.56
N TRP A 156 -6.24 -10.41 -30.49
CA TRP A 156 -5.45 -10.78 -29.30
C TRP A 156 -6.39 -11.23 -28.18
N CYS A 157 -6.18 -12.45 -27.67
CA CYS A 157 -6.92 -12.98 -26.54
C CYS A 157 -6.14 -12.73 -25.26
N PHE A 158 -6.29 -11.53 -24.68
CA PHE A 158 -5.50 -11.06 -23.53
C PHE A 158 -6.27 -9.98 -22.74
N ASP A 159 -5.63 -9.34 -21.76
CA ASP A 159 -6.13 -8.23 -20.94
C ASP A 159 -7.50 -8.50 -20.37
N PRO A 160 -7.61 -9.46 -19.44
CA PRO A 160 -8.87 -9.80 -18.82
C PRO A 160 -9.38 -8.70 -17.90
N GLY A 161 -10.69 -8.37 -18.00
CA GLY A 161 -11.47 -7.71 -16.97
C GLY A 161 -12.43 -8.72 -16.36
N ALA A 162 -12.63 -8.73 -15.07
CA ALA A 162 -13.57 -9.63 -14.40
C ALA A 162 -14.46 -8.87 -13.42
N PHE A 163 -15.70 -9.31 -13.32
CA PHE A 163 -16.71 -8.68 -12.48
C PHE A 163 -17.68 -9.72 -11.91
N VAL A 164 -17.99 -9.61 -10.64
CA VAL A 164 -19.04 -10.38 -9.98
C VAL A 164 -20.19 -9.42 -9.66
N ASP A 165 -21.34 -9.63 -10.27
CA ASP A 165 -22.51 -8.77 -10.09
C ASP A 165 -23.23 -9.03 -8.76
N ASP A 166 -24.14 -8.14 -8.38
CA ASP A 166 -24.92 -8.22 -7.12
C ASP A 166 -25.77 -9.48 -7.02
N ASP A 167 -26.20 -10.05 -8.16
CA ASP A 167 -26.93 -11.33 -8.23
C ASP A 167 -26.00 -12.56 -8.14
N GLY A 168 -24.67 -12.33 -8.04
CA GLY A 168 -23.67 -13.37 -8.00
C GLY A 168 -23.25 -13.91 -9.37
N GLN A 169 -23.80 -13.43 -10.49
CA GLN A 169 -23.30 -13.80 -11.82
C GLN A 169 -21.95 -13.15 -12.09
N ALA A 170 -20.96 -13.96 -12.45
CA ALA A 170 -19.64 -13.48 -12.82
C ALA A 170 -19.47 -13.39 -14.34
N TYR A 171 -18.68 -12.40 -14.76
CA TYR A 171 -18.39 -12.10 -16.16
C TYR A 171 -16.90 -11.94 -16.36
N LEU A 172 -16.40 -12.40 -17.52
CA LEU A 172 -15.03 -12.22 -17.98
C LEU A 172 -15.05 -11.45 -19.30
N TYR A 173 -14.33 -10.31 -19.33
CA TYR A 173 -14.14 -9.47 -20.50
C TYR A 173 -12.70 -9.67 -20.98
N PHE A 174 -12.46 -9.66 -22.28
CA PHE A 174 -11.12 -9.88 -22.83
C PHE A 174 -11.04 -9.50 -24.30
N GLY A 175 -9.83 -9.36 -24.80
CA GLY A 175 -9.56 -9.14 -26.21
C GLY A 175 -8.86 -7.81 -26.49
N GLY A 176 -8.22 -7.73 -27.65
CA GLY A 176 -7.49 -6.52 -28.05
C GLY A 176 -7.07 -6.48 -29.49
N ASN A 177 -6.24 -5.47 -29.81
CA ASN A 177 -5.72 -5.14 -31.11
C ASN A 177 -6.79 -4.65 -32.12
N GLY A 178 -7.71 -3.80 -31.64
CA GLY A 178 -8.59 -3.07 -32.54
C GLY A 178 -10.09 -3.11 -32.18
N GLU A 179 -10.81 -2.21 -32.82
CA GLU A 179 -12.24 -2.06 -32.62
C GLU A 179 -13.02 -3.35 -32.86
N GLY A 180 -13.94 -3.65 -31.94
CA GLY A 180 -14.77 -4.85 -32.01
C GLY A 180 -14.07 -6.16 -31.71
N ASN A 181 -12.85 -6.09 -31.15
CA ASN A 181 -12.13 -7.27 -30.65
C ASN A 181 -12.46 -7.61 -29.19
N THR A 182 -13.20 -6.79 -28.47
CA THR A 182 -13.64 -7.12 -27.10
C THR A 182 -14.69 -8.21 -27.11
N ARG A 183 -14.55 -9.12 -26.17
CA ARG A 183 -15.51 -10.18 -25.85
C ARG A 183 -15.89 -10.14 -24.38
N VAL A 184 -17.11 -10.55 -24.10
CA VAL A 184 -17.60 -10.83 -22.73
C VAL A 184 -18.25 -12.20 -22.70
N ILE A 185 -17.96 -12.98 -21.67
CA ILE A 185 -18.55 -14.29 -21.44
C ILE A 185 -18.96 -14.44 -19.96
N LYS A 186 -20.04 -15.17 -19.70
CA LYS A 186 -20.39 -15.54 -18.33
C LYS A 186 -19.46 -16.61 -17.79
N LEU A 187 -19.17 -16.53 -16.51
CA LEU A 187 -18.53 -17.60 -15.76
C LEU A 187 -19.56 -18.40 -14.96
N ASN A 188 -19.29 -19.67 -14.73
CA ASN A 188 -20.05 -20.47 -13.77
C ASN A 188 -19.70 -20.04 -12.33
N GLY A 189 -20.49 -20.54 -11.37
CA GLY A 189 -20.30 -20.22 -9.95
C GLY A 189 -18.98 -20.70 -9.35
N ASP A 190 -18.26 -21.59 -10.03
CA ASP A 190 -16.91 -22.08 -9.68
C ASP A 190 -15.79 -21.09 -10.05
N MET A 191 -16.09 -20.07 -10.85
CA MET A 191 -15.16 -19.04 -11.32
C MET A 191 -14.02 -19.56 -12.23
N ILE A 192 -13.96 -20.84 -12.53
CA ILE A 192 -12.91 -21.49 -13.33
C ILE A 192 -13.45 -22.21 -14.57
N SER A 193 -14.73 -22.02 -14.87
CA SER A 193 -15.36 -22.53 -16.09
C SER A 193 -16.30 -21.49 -16.70
N ILE A 194 -16.45 -21.55 -18.04
CA ILE A 194 -17.31 -20.62 -18.80
C ILE A 194 -18.75 -21.11 -18.85
N ASN A 195 -19.70 -20.17 -18.97
CA ASN A 195 -21.11 -20.43 -19.14
C ASN A 195 -21.64 -19.80 -20.43
N GLY A 196 -21.99 -20.63 -21.40
CA GLY A 196 -22.57 -20.20 -22.68
C GLY A 196 -21.54 -19.75 -23.70
N THR A 197 -21.87 -18.70 -24.45
CA THR A 197 -21.15 -18.23 -25.63
C THR A 197 -20.72 -16.78 -25.44
N ALA A 198 -19.52 -16.45 -25.87
CA ALA A 198 -18.99 -15.07 -25.79
C ALA A 198 -19.79 -14.13 -26.70
N SER A 199 -20.06 -12.92 -26.20
CA SER A 199 -20.67 -11.82 -26.94
C SER A 199 -19.65 -10.75 -27.25
N LYS A 200 -19.87 -10.01 -28.35
CA LYS A 200 -19.01 -8.91 -28.77
C LYS A 200 -19.47 -7.61 -28.11
N ILE A 201 -18.50 -6.81 -27.63
CA ILE A 201 -18.69 -5.41 -27.28
C ILE A 201 -17.92 -4.56 -28.32
N VAL A 202 -18.50 -3.43 -28.74
CA VAL A 202 -17.85 -2.51 -29.67
C VAL A 202 -17.66 -1.17 -28.98
N GLY A 203 -16.42 -0.86 -28.66
CA GLY A 203 -15.98 0.45 -28.17
C GLY A 203 -15.28 1.22 -29.28
N PRO A 204 -15.60 2.51 -29.48
CA PRO A 204 -14.88 3.34 -30.45
C PRO A 204 -13.38 3.40 -30.12
N ILE A 205 -12.52 3.32 -31.16
CA ILE A 205 -11.06 3.39 -31.03
C ILE A 205 -10.45 2.46 -29.98
N PHE A 206 -11.16 1.39 -29.58
CA PHE A 206 -10.69 0.38 -28.65
C PHE A 206 -9.38 -0.25 -29.12
N PHE A 207 -8.47 -0.49 -28.18
CA PHE A 207 -7.24 -1.22 -28.43
C PHE A 207 -7.04 -2.39 -27.47
N GLU A 208 -7.04 -2.17 -26.15
CA GLU A 208 -6.75 -3.16 -25.10
C GLU A 208 -7.35 -2.77 -23.75
N ASP A 209 -7.01 -3.50 -22.66
CA ASP A 209 -7.30 -3.12 -21.27
C ASP A 209 -8.81 -3.08 -20.98
N SER A 210 -9.45 -4.23 -20.99
CA SER A 210 -10.89 -4.35 -20.68
C SER A 210 -11.14 -4.25 -19.18
N TRP A 211 -11.84 -3.19 -18.73
CA TRP A 211 -12.26 -3.04 -17.34
C TRP A 211 -13.76 -2.82 -17.21
N ILE A 212 -14.33 -3.32 -16.12
CA ILE A 212 -15.76 -3.18 -15.83
C ILE A 212 -16.00 -2.94 -14.35
N HIS A 213 -16.91 -2.02 -14.03
CA HIS A 213 -17.41 -1.83 -12.67
C HIS A 213 -18.88 -1.38 -12.70
N LYS A 214 -19.51 -1.38 -11.53
CA LYS A 214 -20.92 -0.97 -11.38
C LYS A 214 -21.00 0.24 -10.46
N TYR A 215 -21.76 1.24 -10.88
CA TYR A 215 -22.06 2.43 -10.08
C TYR A 215 -23.52 2.85 -10.29
N ASN A 216 -24.27 3.06 -9.19
CA ASN A 216 -25.70 3.45 -9.22
C ASN A 216 -26.53 2.59 -10.17
N GLY A 217 -26.33 1.27 -10.14
CA GLY A 217 -27.09 0.31 -10.94
C GLY A 217 -26.75 0.27 -12.44
N LYS A 218 -25.77 1.06 -12.90
CA LYS A 218 -25.28 1.06 -14.28
C LYS A 218 -23.91 0.37 -14.36
N TYR A 219 -23.60 -0.20 -15.52
CA TYR A 219 -22.33 -0.85 -15.83
C TYR A 219 -21.44 0.10 -16.63
N TYR A 220 -20.22 0.27 -16.18
CA TYR A 220 -19.20 1.14 -16.80
C TYR A 220 -18.10 0.26 -17.37
N TYR A 221 -18.05 0.18 -18.67
CA TYR A 221 -16.98 -0.51 -19.38
C TYR A 221 -15.95 0.52 -19.84
N SER A 222 -14.71 0.40 -19.39
CA SER A 222 -13.60 1.27 -19.75
C SER A 222 -12.45 0.48 -20.38
N TYR A 223 -11.64 1.16 -21.20
CA TYR A 223 -10.63 0.53 -22.03
C TYR A 223 -9.57 1.51 -22.52
N SER A 224 -8.40 1.00 -22.88
CA SER A 224 -7.34 1.77 -23.53
C SER A 224 -7.63 1.97 -25.03
N THR A 225 -7.46 3.22 -25.51
CA THR A 225 -7.65 3.56 -26.91
C THR A 225 -6.42 3.26 -27.75
N ASN A 226 -6.61 3.20 -29.08
CA ASN A 226 -5.50 3.12 -30.04
C ASN A 226 -4.90 4.51 -30.33
N TRP A 227 -3.82 4.54 -31.12
CA TRP A 227 -3.08 5.76 -31.45
C TRP A 227 -3.71 6.62 -32.56
N SER A 228 -4.89 6.27 -33.07
CA SER A 228 -5.51 7.01 -34.20
C SER A 228 -5.85 8.47 -33.90
N LYS A 229 -5.99 8.81 -32.63
CA LYS A 229 -6.27 10.19 -32.17
C LYS A 229 -5.18 10.79 -31.29
N GLY A 230 -3.97 10.23 -31.33
CA GLY A 230 -2.83 10.63 -30.51
C GLY A 230 -2.43 9.55 -29.52
N ALA A 231 -1.78 9.93 -28.43
CA ALA A 231 -1.38 8.98 -27.39
C ALA A 231 -2.60 8.32 -26.72
N PRO A 232 -2.56 7.02 -26.41
CA PRO A 232 -3.68 6.28 -25.84
C PRO A 232 -4.20 6.88 -24.54
N THR A 233 -5.53 7.00 -24.46
CA THR A 233 -6.28 7.42 -23.28
C THR A 233 -7.10 6.24 -22.74
N ILE A 234 -7.68 6.37 -21.54
CA ILE A 234 -8.72 5.46 -21.10
C ILE A 234 -10.07 6.10 -21.37
N ASP A 235 -10.82 5.49 -22.26
CA ASP A 235 -12.17 5.88 -22.60
C ASP A 235 -13.19 4.94 -21.96
N TYR A 236 -14.48 5.37 -21.90
CA TYR A 236 -15.50 4.54 -21.26
C TYR A 236 -16.87 4.64 -21.91
N MET A 237 -17.67 3.62 -21.64
CA MET A 237 -19.06 3.48 -22.04
C MET A 237 -19.94 3.11 -20.86
N ILE A 238 -21.23 3.44 -20.92
CA ILE A 238 -22.22 3.10 -19.87
C ILE A 238 -23.35 2.27 -20.49
N SER A 239 -23.83 1.29 -19.72
CA SER A 239 -24.96 0.42 -20.09
C SER A 239 -25.85 0.10 -18.90
N ASP A 240 -27.08 -0.36 -19.18
CA ASP A 240 -28.00 -1.02 -18.23
C ASP A 240 -27.77 -2.53 -18.14
N SER A 241 -26.91 -3.10 -18.98
CA SER A 241 -26.59 -4.52 -19.05
C SER A 241 -25.07 -4.74 -19.02
N PRO A 242 -24.57 -5.76 -18.32
CA PRO A 242 -23.13 -6.04 -18.27
C PRO A 242 -22.58 -6.59 -19.60
N MET A 243 -23.42 -7.01 -20.54
CA MET A 243 -22.99 -7.67 -21.77
C MET A 243 -23.26 -6.90 -23.06
N THR A 244 -24.19 -5.94 -23.03
CA THR A 244 -24.71 -5.29 -24.25
C THR A 244 -25.17 -3.87 -23.97
N GLY A 245 -25.44 -3.07 -25.04
CA GLY A 245 -26.09 -1.76 -24.91
C GLY A 245 -25.18 -0.66 -24.39
N PHE A 246 -23.87 -0.81 -24.46
CA PHE A 246 -22.90 0.19 -24.04
C PHE A 246 -22.92 1.43 -24.94
N ASN A 247 -23.05 2.59 -24.33
CA ASN A 247 -23.05 3.90 -24.98
C ASN A 247 -21.80 4.69 -24.60
N TYR A 248 -21.03 5.13 -25.58
CA TYR A 248 -19.80 5.88 -25.39
C TYR A 248 -20.03 7.20 -24.66
N LYS A 249 -19.11 7.56 -23.75
CA LYS A 249 -19.21 8.76 -22.90
C LYS A 249 -17.99 9.67 -22.99
N GLY A 250 -16.84 9.19 -23.41
CA GLY A 250 -15.63 9.97 -23.53
C GLY A 250 -14.46 9.40 -22.74
N THR A 251 -13.49 10.25 -22.46
CA THR A 251 -12.25 9.91 -21.76
C THR A 251 -12.39 10.09 -20.27
N VAL A 252 -11.97 9.09 -19.49
CA VAL A 252 -11.89 9.16 -18.02
C VAL A 252 -10.47 9.39 -17.53
N LEU A 253 -9.44 8.90 -18.26
CA LEU A 253 -8.04 9.14 -17.93
C LEU A 253 -7.28 9.59 -19.19
N PRO A 254 -6.66 10.79 -19.19
CA PRO A 254 -5.78 11.21 -20.27
C PRO A 254 -4.49 10.38 -20.26
N GLN A 255 -3.66 10.52 -21.28
CA GLN A 255 -2.32 9.90 -21.27
C GLN A 255 -1.52 10.43 -20.10
N PRO A 256 -1.02 9.57 -19.18
CA PRO A 256 -0.23 10.00 -18.04
C PRO A 256 1.07 10.69 -18.48
N PRO A 257 1.51 11.74 -17.76
CA PRO A 257 2.85 12.28 -17.94
C PRO A 257 3.91 11.19 -17.83
N SER A 258 5.02 11.34 -18.56
CA SER A 258 6.13 10.36 -18.60
C SER A 258 5.76 8.97 -19.13
N ASN A 259 4.51 8.73 -19.57
CA ASN A 259 4.12 7.46 -20.15
C ASN A 259 4.52 7.34 -21.64
N GLY A 260 3.92 8.13 -22.53
CA GLY A 260 4.29 8.21 -23.96
C GLY A 260 4.03 6.98 -24.79
N ASN A 261 3.38 5.92 -24.25
CA ASN A 261 3.09 4.65 -24.92
C ASN A 261 1.72 4.13 -24.44
N ASN A 262 1.49 2.79 -24.51
CA ASN A 262 0.23 2.18 -24.08
C ASN A 262 -0.20 2.67 -22.68
N ASN A 263 -1.52 2.71 -22.48
CA ASN A 263 -2.14 3.05 -21.21
C ASN A 263 -2.89 1.83 -20.69
N HIS A 264 -2.97 1.65 -19.38
CA HIS A 264 -3.68 0.54 -18.76
C HIS A 264 -4.14 0.96 -17.36
N HIS A 265 -5.34 0.51 -16.95
CA HIS A 265 -5.97 1.02 -15.74
C HIS A 265 -6.80 -0.02 -14.98
N SER A 266 -7.23 0.35 -13.78
CA SER A 266 -8.37 -0.26 -13.10
C SER A 266 -9.15 0.78 -12.29
N ILE A 267 -10.46 0.58 -12.14
CA ILE A 267 -11.34 1.46 -11.37
C ILE A 267 -11.98 0.64 -10.26
N PHE A 268 -11.82 1.08 -9.01
CA PHE A 268 -12.27 0.33 -7.84
C PHE A 268 -12.64 1.26 -6.69
N THR A 269 -13.31 0.70 -5.68
CA THR A 269 -13.57 1.40 -4.42
C THR A 269 -12.58 0.98 -3.35
N TYR A 270 -12.25 1.91 -2.46
CA TYR A 270 -11.57 1.65 -1.22
C TYR A 270 -12.05 2.60 -0.13
N LYS A 271 -12.45 2.03 1.02
CA LYS A 271 -13.06 2.78 2.14
C LYS A 271 -14.14 3.76 1.67
N GLY A 272 -15.02 3.28 0.79
CA GLY A 272 -16.18 4.02 0.26
C GLY A 272 -15.85 5.13 -0.75
N ASN A 273 -14.63 5.22 -1.23
CA ASN A 273 -14.22 6.20 -2.23
C ASN A 273 -13.77 5.52 -3.51
N TRP A 274 -13.99 6.16 -4.66
CA TRP A 274 -13.57 5.66 -5.96
C TRP A 274 -12.15 6.11 -6.30
N TYR A 275 -11.41 5.21 -6.92
CA TYR A 275 -10.04 5.41 -7.37
C TYR A 275 -9.85 4.85 -8.76
N ILE A 276 -8.87 5.39 -9.47
CA ILE A 276 -8.34 4.86 -10.71
C ILE A 276 -6.84 4.61 -10.55
N SER A 277 -6.41 3.37 -10.75
CA SER A 277 -4.99 3.07 -10.88
C SER A 277 -4.61 2.97 -12.35
N TYR A 278 -3.37 3.27 -12.65
CA TYR A 278 -2.83 3.27 -14.00
C TYR A 278 -1.31 3.12 -13.94
N HIS A 279 -0.64 3.08 -15.08
CA HIS A 279 0.82 3.07 -15.09
C HIS A 279 1.42 4.26 -15.85
N ASN A 280 2.68 4.58 -15.51
CA ASN A 280 3.54 5.46 -16.28
C ASN A 280 4.98 4.90 -16.32
N ARG A 281 5.97 5.73 -16.68
CA ARG A 281 7.38 5.33 -16.80
C ARG A 281 8.31 6.29 -16.01
N GLU A 282 7.82 6.79 -14.88
CA GLU A 282 8.57 7.75 -14.07
C GLU A 282 9.70 7.06 -13.30
N LEU A 283 9.48 5.85 -12.77
CA LEU A 283 10.49 5.13 -12.00
C LEU A 283 11.77 4.87 -12.81
N VAL A 284 11.63 4.37 -14.03
CA VAL A 284 12.80 4.09 -14.89
C VAL A 284 13.57 5.36 -15.24
N ARG A 285 12.85 6.48 -15.43
CA ARG A 285 13.45 7.80 -15.69
C ARG A 285 14.12 8.38 -14.46
N SER A 286 13.49 8.29 -13.29
CA SER A 286 14.06 8.77 -12.01
C SER A 286 15.33 8.02 -11.62
N ARG A 287 15.51 6.78 -12.09
CA ARG A 287 16.76 6.00 -11.96
C ARG A 287 17.86 6.42 -12.94
N GLY A 288 17.62 7.46 -13.75
CA GLY A 288 18.61 7.98 -14.70
C GLY A 288 18.82 7.08 -15.93
N ILE A 289 17.92 6.13 -16.20
CA ILE A 289 18.00 5.25 -17.37
C ILE A 289 17.61 6.06 -18.61
N THR A 290 18.47 6.02 -19.63
CA THR A 290 18.30 6.73 -20.90
C THR A 290 18.07 5.82 -22.09
N ASP A 291 18.18 4.51 -21.92
CA ASP A 291 17.85 3.54 -22.96
C ASP A 291 16.33 3.57 -23.28
N ASN A 292 15.98 3.93 -24.50
CA ASN A 292 14.60 4.05 -24.93
C ASN A 292 13.82 2.71 -24.85
N ASN A 293 14.47 1.59 -25.05
CA ASN A 293 13.84 0.28 -24.92
C ASN A 293 13.55 -0.02 -23.44
N ALA A 294 14.51 0.21 -22.55
CA ALA A 294 14.29 0.08 -21.11
C ALA A 294 13.14 0.98 -20.63
N ILE A 295 13.09 2.24 -21.09
CA ILE A 295 12.01 3.17 -20.79
C ILE A 295 10.66 2.66 -21.33
N THR A 296 10.64 2.07 -22.52
CA THR A 296 9.41 1.57 -23.15
C THR A 296 8.82 0.40 -22.37
N TYR A 297 9.65 -0.54 -21.92
CA TYR A 297 9.23 -1.83 -21.36
C TYR A 297 9.29 -1.91 -19.84
N GLN A 298 9.57 -0.81 -19.12
CA GLN A 298 9.59 -0.76 -17.66
C GLN A 298 8.62 0.30 -17.15
N ARG A 299 7.50 -0.14 -16.63
CA ARG A 299 6.39 0.70 -16.17
C ARG A 299 6.31 0.71 -14.64
N ASN A 300 5.60 1.65 -14.09
CA ASN A 300 5.32 1.73 -12.66
C ASN A 300 3.88 2.18 -12.40
N VAL A 301 3.28 1.61 -11.36
CA VAL A 301 1.90 1.88 -10.96
C VAL A 301 1.75 3.25 -10.31
N CYS A 302 0.64 3.90 -10.63
CA CYS A 302 0.13 5.15 -10.08
C CYS A 302 -1.34 4.99 -9.67
N ILE A 303 -1.85 5.88 -8.84
CA ILE A 303 -3.24 5.85 -8.38
C ILE A 303 -3.73 7.26 -8.04
N ASP A 304 -4.92 7.63 -8.53
CA ASP A 304 -5.58 8.90 -8.24
C ASP A 304 -7.06 8.72 -7.86
N ARG A 305 -7.68 9.77 -7.37
CA ARG A 305 -9.11 9.80 -7.04
C ARG A 305 -9.94 9.87 -8.31
N LEU A 306 -11.06 9.12 -8.30
CA LEU A 306 -12.08 9.21 -9.34
C LEU A 306 -13.38 9.79 -8.77
N TYR A 307 -14.03 10.65 -9.53
CA TYR A 307 -15.28 11.30 -9.16
C TYR A 307 -16.34 11.09 -10.23
N TYR A 308 -17.61 11.13 -9.80
CA TYR A 308 -18.78 11.06 -10.69
C TYR A 308 -19.53 12.38 -10.68
N ASN A 309 -20.08 12.75 -11.82
CA ASN A 309 -21.03 13.83 -11.96
C ASN A 309 -22.42 13.41 -11.44
N THR A 310 -23.30 14.36 -11.23
CA THR A 310 -24.68 14.11 -10.76
C THR A 310 -25.52 13.31 -11.76
N ASP A 311 -25.17 13.34 -13.04
CA ASP A 311 -25.80 12.56 -14.10
C ASP A 311 -25.26 11.13 -14.23
N GLY A 312 -24.30 10.76 -13.36
CA GLY A 312 -23.64 9.46 -13.34
C GLY A 312 -22.48 9.32 -14.30
N THR A 313 -22.10 10.33 -15.08
CA THR A 313 -20.88 10.28 -15.90
C THR A 313 -19.64 10.39 -15.02
N MET A 314 -18.53 9.74 -15.42
CA MET A 314 -17.25 9.91 -14.74
C MET A 314 -16.61 11.24 -15.08
N GLN A 315 -16.06 11.94 -14.09
CA GLN A 315 -15.18 13.07 -14.32
C GLN A 315 -13.83 12.57 -14.84
N MET A 316 -13.22 13.33 -15.75
CA MET A 316 -11.86 13.03 -16.19
C MET A 316 -10.92 13.11 -14.98
N ALA A 317 -10.16 12.06 -14.72
CA ALA A 317 -9.26 11.98 -13.59
C ALA A 317 -8.16 13.06 -13.67
N THR A 318 -7.90 13.69 -12.54
CA THR A 318 -6.77 14.60 -12.39
C THR A 318 -5.55 13.77 -12.00
N ILE A 319 -4.57 13.69 -12.89
CA ILE A 319 -3.31 13.04 -12.62
C ILE A 319 -2.47 13.95 -11.73
N THR A 320 -2.11 13.46 -10.53
CA THR A 320 -1.35 14.24 -9.54
C THR A 320 0.11 13.80 -9.50
N ALA A 321 1.01 14.72 -9.15
CA ALA A 321 2.42 14.40 -8.89
C ALA A 321 2.64 13.93 -7.44
N ASP A 322 1.84 14.46 -6.52
CA ASP A 322 2.00 14.19 -5.07
C ASP A 322 1.17 12.99 -4.60
N GLY A 323 0.36 12.42 -5.50
CA GLY A 323 -0.50 11.27 -5.21
C GLY A 323 -1.61 11.57 -4.20
N LEU A 324 -2.09 10.52 -3.58
CA LEU A 324 -3.23 10.57 -2.66
C LEU A 324 -2.83 11.09 -1.27
N THR A 325 -3.78 11.68 -0.55
CA THR A 325 -3.61 11.99 0.87
C THR A 325 -3.56 10.71 1.70
N GLN A 326 -2.66 10.67 2.68
CA GLN A 326 -2.60 9.57 3.64
C GLN A 326 -3.90 9.47 4.44
N LEU A 327 -4.48 8.27 4.51
CA LEU A 327 -5.79 8.06 5.14
C LEU A 327 -5.71 7.91 6.66
N LYS A 328 -4.58 7.49 7.19
CA LYS A 328 -4.30 7.34 8.62
C LYS A 328 -2.80 7.38 8.88
N ASN A 329 -2.41 7.82 10.05
CA ASN A 329 -1.02 7.76 10.50
C ASN A 329 -0.62 6.33 10.85
N VAL A 330 0.69 6.04 10.72
CA VAL A 330 1.27 4.78 11.16
C VAL A 330 1.45 4.79 12.67
N ASN A 331 0.96 3.75 13.33
CA ASN A 331 1.21 3.53 14.75
C ASN A 331 2.58 2.87 14.95
N PRO A 332 3.58 3.56 15.52
CA PRO A 332 4.91 2.98 15.71
C PRO A 332 4.99 1.99 16.88
N TYR A 333 3.95 1.91 17.73
CA TYR A 333 3.95 1.12 18.96
C TYR A 333 3.44 -0.31 18.80
N ILE A 334 3.07 -0.69 17.58
CA ILE A 334 2.81 -2.07 17.17
C ILE A 334 3.95 -2.58 16.30
N THR A 335 4.00 -3.87 16.01
CA THR A 335 4.93 -4.42 15.03
C THR A 335 4.59 -3.90 13.65
N ASN A 336 5.57 -3.31 12.96
CA ASN A 336 5.48 -2.82 11.59
C ASN A 336 6.45 -3.64 10.73
N GLU A 337 5.95 -4.29 9.70
CA GLU A 337 6.77 -5.06 8.75
C GLU A 337 7.68 -4.11 7.97
N ALA A 338 8.95 -4.48 7.80
CA ALA A 338 9.95 -3.60 7.21
C ALA A 338 9.74 -3.40 5.70
N GLU A 339 9.13 -4.38 5.03
CA GLU A 339 8.73 -4.29 3.62
C GLU A 339 7.50 -3.39 3.39
N THR A 340 6.94 -2.79 4.46
CA THR A 340 5.90 -1.75 4.37
C THR A 340 6.54 -0.38 4.41
N MET A 341 6.61 0.29 3.27
CA MET A 341 7.31 1.56 3.13
C MET A 341 6.69 2.48 2.08
N ALA A 342 6.97 3.76 2.16
CA ALA A 342 6.55 4.76 1.17
C ALA A 342 7.61 4.95 0.08
N GLN A 343 8.88 4.89 0.43
CA GLN A 343 10.04 5.05 -0.46
C GLN A 343 11.24 4.28 0.07
N GLU A 344 12.21 4.03 -0.79
CA GLU A 344 13.47 3.38 -0.44
C GLU A 344 14.63 3.94 -1.28
N SER A 345 15.82 3.58 -0.89
CA SER A 345 17.03 3.74 -1.69
C SER A 345 17.98 2.59 -1.41
N GLY A 346 18.29 1.81 -2.44
CA GLY A 346 19.36 0.82 -2.46
C GLY A 346 18.98 -0.57 -1.95
N ILE A 347 17.83 -0.75 -1.30
CA ILE A 347 17.41 -2.02 -0.69
C ILE A 347 16.65 -2.91 -1.70
N ASN A 348 16.51 -4.18 -1.34
CA ASN A 348 15.56 -5.13 -1.93
C ASN A 348 14.70 -5.79 -0.84
N THR A 349 13.79 -6.66 -1.25
CA THR A 349 13.00 -7.51 -0.35
C THR A 349 13.10 -8.97 -0.77
N GLU A 350 13.09 -9.89 0.20
CA GLU A 350 13.07 -11.34 -0.04
C GLU A 350 12.08 -12.05 0.88
N GLU A 351 11.85 -13.35 0.66
CA GLU A 351 11.04 -14.17 1.56
C GLU A 351 11.72 -14.33 2.91
N CYS A 352 11.00 -14.05 4.00
CA CYS A 352 11.48 -14.18 5.37
C CYS A 352 11.15 -15.56 5.95
N SER A 353 12.13 -16.19 6.58
CA SER A 353 11.92 -17.49 7.25
C SER A 353 10.95 -17.43 8.45
N GLU A 354 10.66 -16.23 8.96
CA GLU A 354 9.69 -16.01 10.04
C GLU A 354 8.28 -15.64 9.50
N GLY A 355 8.10 -15.65 8.18
CA GLY A 355 6.86 -15.28 7.49
C GLY A 355 6.91 -13.88 6.91
N SER A 356 6.00 -13.57 5.94
CA SER A 356 6.02 -12.35 5.16
C SER A 356 7.33 -12.18 4.35
N ARG A 357 7.83 -10.96 4.24
CA ARG A 357 9.09 -10.65 3.57
C ARG A 357 10.00 -9.89 4.54
N ASP A 358 11.26 -9.78 4.19
CA ASP A 358 12.21 -8.91 4.88
C ASP A 358 12.89 -7.96 3.89
N VAL A 359 13.45 -6.88 4.41
CA VAL A 359 14.31 -5.96 3.66
C VAL A 359 15.72 -6.52 3.68
N ASN A 360 16.29 -6.72 2.50
CA ASN A 360 17.63 -7.26 2.28
C ASN A 360 18.48 -6.39 1.35
N ASN A 361 19.68 -6.86 0.99
CA ASN A 361 20.67 -6.11 0.21
C ASN A 361 21.02 -4.74 0.78
N ILE A 362 20.87 -4.58 2.08
CA ILE A 362 21.12 -3.33 2.79
C ILE A 362 22.61 -3.02 2.78
N GLU A 363 23.02 -1.93 2.16
CA GLU A 363 24.38 -1.42 2.15
C GLU A 363 24.52 -0.08 2.89
N ASN A 364 25.77 0.38 3.05
CA ASN A 364 26.04 1.65 3.73
C ASN A 364 25.48 2.84 2.96
N GLY A 365 24.59 3.59 3.58
CA GLY A 365 23.94 4.78 3.01
C GLY A 365 22.48 4.55 2.60
N ASP A 366 22.07 3.31 2.45
CA ASP A 366 20.71 2.94 2.09
C ASP A 366 19.69 3.35 3.17
N TRP A 367 18.44 3.44 2.77
CA TRP A 367 17.36 3.78 3.69
C TRP A 367 16.00 3.30 3.21
N VAL A 368 15.08 3.15 4.14
CA VAL A 368 13.62 3.04 3.90
C VAL A 368 12.91 4.21 4.57
N LYS A 369 11.85 4.71 3.93
CA LYS A 369 10.99 5.79 4.42
C LYS A 369 9.62 5.26 4.76
N ILE A 370 9.14 5.56 5.95
CA ILE A 370 7.76 5.34 6.38
C ILE A 370 7.12 6.72 6.57
N ARG A 371 6.02 6.95 5.87
CA ARG A 371 5.34 8.25 5.90
C ARG A 371 4.34 8.34 7.03
N GLY A 372 4.28 9.52 7.69
CA GLY A 372 3.25 9.88 8.65
C GLY A 372 3.20 8.99 9.89
N VAL A 373 4.35 8.74 10.52
CA VAL A 373 4.46 7.97 11.77
C VAL A 373 4.07 8.86 12.94
N ASP A 374 3.06 8.45 13.73
CA ASP A 374 2.56 9.22 14.87
C ASP A 374 3.19 8.74 16.19
N PHE A 375 4.17 9.48 16.66
CA PHE A 375 4.84 9.23 17.93
C PHE A 375 4.07 9.77 19.14
N GLY A 376 2.97 10.50 18.95
CA GLY A 376 2.18 11.08 20.03
C GLY A 376 3.02 11.88 21.02
N THR A 377 2.98 11.49 22.30
CA THR A 377 3.76 12.14 23.38
C THR A 377 5.26 11.78 23.36
N GLY A 378 5.65 10.73 22.63
CA GLY A 378 7.05 10.41 22.39
C GLY A 378 7.41 8.95 22.59
N ALA A 379 8.47 8.53 21.86
CA ALA A 379 9.08 7.22 21.98
C ALA A 379 10.37 7.31 22.82
N VAL A 380 10.65 6.24 23.60
CA VAL A 380 11.85 6.13 24.44
C VAL A 380 12.77 4.99 24.02
N SER A 381 12.28 4.02 23.29
CA SER A 381 13.10 2.95 22.72
C SER A 381 12.56 2.45 21.40
N PHE A 382 13.41 1.76 20.66
CA PHE A 382 13.16 1.14 19.37
C PHE A 382 13.66 -0.30 19.40
N ASP A 383 12.87 -1.21 18.86
CA ASP A 383 13.24 -2.62 18.62
C ASP A 383 13.21 -2.90 17.12
N ALA A 384 14.18 -3.66 16.62
CA ALA A 384 14.26 -4.17 15.27
C ALA A 384 14.56 -5.67 15.25
N ARG A 385 13.88 -6.43 14.41
CA ARG A 385 14.15 -7.84 14.14
C ARG A 385 15.09 -7.94 12.97
N VAL A 386 16.32 -8.39 13.23
CA VAL A 386 17.42 -8.32 12.26
C VAL A 386 18.15 -9.65 12.15
N ALA A 387 18.78 -9.90 10.98
CA ALA A 387 19.66 -11.03 10.73
C ALA A 387 20.89 -10.59 9.95
N SER A 388 22.08 -11.10 10.25
CA SER A 388 23.30 -10.74 9.55
C SER A 388 24.31 -11.89 9.50
N ALA A 389 24.81 -12.17 8.29
CA ALA A 389 25.94 -13.08 8.07
C ALA A 389 27.29 -12.37 8.06
N THR A 390 27.30 -11.03 8.26
CA THR A 390 28.49 -10.17 8.29
C THR A 390 28.72 -9.60 9.70
N ASN A 391 29.53 -8.56 9.81
CA ASN A 391 29.73 -7.83 11.07
C ASN A 391 28.54 -6.94 11.45
N GLY A 392 27.52 -6.83 10.57
CA GLY A 392 26.37 -5.97 10.77
C GLY A 392 26.62 -4.51 10.44
N GLY A 393 25.97 -3.61 11.19
CA GLY A 393 26.02 -2.17 11.00
C GLY A 393 25.14 -1.45 12.01
N ASN A 394 24.53 -0.33 11.60
CA ASN A 394 23.61 0.44 12.44
C ASN A 394 22.34 0.80 11.66
N ILE A 395 21.24 0.91 12.38
CA ILE A 395 20.01 1.55 11.95
C ILE A 395 19.96 2.93 12.60
N GLU A 396 20.12 4.00 11.84
CA GLU A 396 19.91 5.36 12.29
C GLU A 396 18.43 5.73 12.12
N LEU A 397 17.78 6.14 13.20
CA LEU A 397 16.40 6.60 13.23
C LEU A 397 16.37 8.09 12.98
N ARG A 398 15.90 8.52 11.81
CA ARG A 398 15.91 9.94 11.42
C ARG A 398 14.50 10.42 11.07
N LEU A 399 14.21 11.68 11.36
CA LEU A 399 12.91 12.29 11.11
C LEU A 399 12.97 13.19 9.87
N ASP A 400 11.94 13.12 9.03
CA ASP A 400 11.59 13.97 7.90
C ASP A 400 12.55 13.91 6.69
N SER A 401 13.76 13.41 6.87
CA SER A 401 14.68 13.11 5.76
C SER A 401 15.78 12.13 6.17
N ALA A 402 16.43 11.50 5.18
CA ALA A 402 17.57 10.59 5.42
C ALA A 402 18.79 11.30 6.06
N THR A 403 18.83 12.63 6.07
CA THR A 403 19.81 13.47 6.75
C THR A 403 19.19 14.31 7.88
N GLY A 404 17.93 14.08 8.19
CA GLY A 404 17.17 14.81 9.19
C GLY A 404 17.59 14.50 10.63
N LYS A 405 16.80 14.98 11.58
CA LYS A 405 17.07 14.84 13.01
C LYS A 405 17.29 13.37 13.40
N LEU A 406 18.45 13.04 13.94
CA LEU A 406 18.76 11.73 14.50
C LEU A 406 18.11 11.62 15.90
N VAL A 407 17.26 10.62 16.10
CA VAL A 407 16.54 10.37 17.36
C VAL A 407 16.97 9.07 18.04
N GLY A 408 17.74 8.23 17.38
CA GLY A 408 18.29 6.99 17.93
C GLY A 408 19.22 6.29 16.93
N THR A 409 20.10 5.42 17.44
CA THR A 409 20.95 4.53 16.63
C THR A 409 20.92 3.15 17.23
N CYS A 410 20.46 2.16 16.46
CA CYS A 410 20.38 0.76 16.86
C CYS A 410 21.53 -0.01 16.22
N ALA A 411 22.47 -0.50 17.04
CA ALA A 411 23.61 -1.29 16.58
C ALA A 411 23.18 -2.74 16.28
N VAL A 412 23.49 -3.21 15.09
CA VAL A 412 23.27 -4.59 14.64
C VAL A 412 24.60 -5.29 14.52
N GLN A 413 24.83 -6.34 15.32
CA GLN A 413 25.99 -7.22 15.20
C GLN A 413 25.62 -8.44 14.35
N GLY A 414 26.64 -9.15 13.85
CA GLY A 414 26.47 -10.43 13.17
C GLY A 414 25.66 -11.43 14.00
N THR A 415 24.76 -12.14 13.35
CA THR A 415 23.88 -13.15 13.99
C THR A 415 24.19 -14.57 13.51
N GLY A 416 25.13 -14.72 12.56
CA GLY A 416 25.56 -16.00 12.02
C GLY A 416 24.86 -16.43 10.73
N GLY A 417 23.93 -15.64 10.19
CA GLY A 417 23.26 -15.95 8.92
C GLY A 417 22.23 -14.89 8.53
N TRP A 418 21.93 -14.80 7.22
CA TRP A 418 20.97 -13.84 6.66
C TRP A 418 19.52 -14.09 7.11
N GLN A 419 19.19 -15.28 7.60
CA GLN A 419 17.88 -15.65 8.12
C GLN A 419 17.99 -16.17 9.58
N THR A 420 19.08 -15.83 10.30
CA THR A 420 19.27 -16.11 11.72
C THR A 420 18.87 -14.87 12.52
N TRP A 421 17.61 -14.84 12.92
CA TRP A 421 16.95 -13.66 13.45
C TRP A 421 17.19 -13.40 14.93
N THR A 422 17.41 -12.13 15.28
CA THR A 422 17.47 -11.64 16.67
C THR A 422 16.81 -10.26 16.76
N THR A 423 16.33 -9.93 17.95
CA THR A 423 15.83 -8.57 18.20
C THR A 423 16.94 -7.71 18.81
N LYS A 424 17.17 -6.56 18.23
CA LYS A 424 18.06 -5.52 18.75
C LYS A 424 17.24 -4.33 19.21
N SER A 425 17.73 -3.67 20.27
CA SER A 425 17.05 -2.52 20.88
C SER A 425 18.01 -1.37 21.05
N CYS A 426 17.47 -0.14 20.98
CA CYS A 426 18.21 1.07 21.33
C CYS A 426 17.30 2.11 21.99
N ASN A 427 17.93 3.07 22.69
CA ASN A 427 17.24 4.22 23.23
C ASN A 427 16.85 5.21 22.12
N VAL A 428 15.71 5.88 22.31
CA VAL A 428 15.18 6.93 21.43
C VAL A 428 14.92 8.17 22.24
N SER A 429 15.20 9.34 21.67
CA SER A 429 14.97 10.63 22.30
C SER A 429 14.52 11.68 21.30
N GLY A 430 13.43 12.40 21.61
CA GLY A 430 12.95 13.52 20.82
C GLY A 430 12.16 13.13 19.56
N ALA A 431 11.63 11.91 19.48
CA ALA A 431 10.64 11.50 18.50
C ALA A 431 9.25 11.73 19.12
N THR A 432 8.55 12.82 18.78
CA THR A 432 7.23 13.23 19.29
C THR A 432 6.39 13.80 18.14
N GLY A 433 5.05 13.63 18.18
CA GLY A 433 4.15 14.11 17.13
C GLY A 433 4.21 13.25 15.87
N VAL A 434 3.78 13.80 14.73
CA VAL A 434 3.71 13.09 13.45
C VAL A 434 4.90 13.50 12.57
N HIS A 435 5.66 12.51 12.10
CA HIS A 435 6.84 12.69 11.25
C HIS A 435 6.94 11.60 10.19
N ASP A 436 7.64 11.87 9.11
CA ASP A 436 8.17 10.82 8.24
C ASP A 436 9.39 10.19 8.93
N LEU A 437 9.37 8.86 9.08
CA LEU A 437 10.48 8.10 9.66
C LEU A 437 11.38 7.57 8.55
N TYR A 438 12.67 7.79 8.69
CA TYR A 438 13.72 7.19 7.86
C TYR A 438 14.53 6.22 8.71
N LEU A 439 14.52 4.94 8.33
CA LEU A 439 15.48 3.96 8.82
C LEU A 439 16.67 3.98 7.87
N LYS A 440 17.73 4.70 8.25
CA LYS A 440 18.95 4.82 7.45
C LYS A 440 19.99 3.82 7.93
N PHE A 441 20.58 3.11 6.99
CA PHE A 441 21.53 2.05 7.28
C PHE A 441 22.96 2.53 7.09
N THR A 442 23.84 2.23 8.07
CA THR A 442 25.24 2.63 8.04
C THR A 442 26.15 1.51 8.53
N GLY A 443 27.34 1.38 7.93
CA GLY A 443 28.27 0.31 8.29
C GLY A 443 29.50 0.24 7.39
N GLY A 444 30.08 -0.94 7.31
CA GLY A 444 31.18 -1.24 6.40
C GLY A 444 30.75 -1.35 4.93
N GLY A 445 31.60 -1.87 4.08
CA GLY A 445 31.25 -2.15 2.68
C GLY A 445 30.52 -3.49 2.52
N GLY A 446 29.68 -3.57 1.46
CA GLY A 446 28.83 -4.73 1.15
C GLY A 446 27.59 -4.82 2.03
N ASN A 447 26.88 -5.94 1.92
CA ASN A 447 25.63 -6.16 2.64
C ASN A 447 25.85 -6.19 4.16
N LEU A 448 25.04 -5.44 4.89
CA LEU A 448 25.15 -5.25 6.33
C LEU A 448 24.31 -6.27 7.12
N PHE A 449 23.00 -6.27 6.90
CA PHE A 449 22.02 -7.11 7.60
C PHE A 449 20.69 -7.12 6.85
N ASN A 450 19.80 -8.03 7.24
CA ASN A 450 18.39 -8.03 6.84
C ASN A 450 17.53 -7.47 7.98
N LEU A 451 16.40 -6.84 7.65
CA LEU A 451 15.44 -6.27 8.59
C LEU A 451 14.04 -6.83 8.30
N ASN A 452 13.47 -7.55 9.29
CA ASN A 452 12.14 -8.15 9.17
C ASN A 452 11.05 -7.18 9.63
N TRP A 453 11.14 -6.69 10.86
CA TRP A 453 10.16 -5.74 11.41
C TRP A 453 10.80 -4.77 12.40
N TRP A 454 10.07 -3.69 12.69
CA TRP A 454 10.46 -2.69 13.67
C TRP A 454 9.28 -2.25 14.53
N LYS A 455 9.60 -1.70 15.73
CA LYS A 455 8.61 -1.15 16.63
C LYS A 455 9.25 -0.21 17.65
N PHE A 456 8.53 0.84 18.03
CA PHE A 456 8.91 1.74 19.13
C PHE A 456 8.18 1.36 20.41
N LYS A 457 8.67 1.92 21.55
CA LYS A 457 8.00 1.86 22.85
C LYS A 457 7.88 3.25 23.44
N THR A 458 6.74 3.52 24.10
CA THR A 458 6.57 4.71 24.93
C THR A 458 7.32 4.55 26.24
N ALA A 459 7.57 5.66 26.94
CA ALA A 459 7.96 5.58 28.34
C ALA A 459 6.94 4.71 29.09
N PRO A 460 7.40 3.89 30.07
CA PRO A 460 6.46 3.28 31.00
C PRO A 460 5.59 4.40 31.57
N THR A 461 4.29 4.28 31.46
CA THR A 461 3.41 5.23 32.12
C THR A 461 3.65 5.09 33.60
N GLU A 462 4.19 6.13 34.23
CA GLU A 462 4.40 6.13 35.67
C GLU A 462 3.05 5.89 36.35
N ILE A 463 2.99 4.89 37.22
CA ILE A 463 1.75 4.57 37.90
C ILE A 463 1.66 5.46 39.11
N ILE A 464 0.73 6.40 39.09
CA ILE A 464 0.32 7.13 40.26
C ILE A 464 -0.64 6.24 41.01
N TYR A 465 -0.15 5.56 42.04
CA TYR A 465 -0.99 4.71 42.86
C TYR A 465 -2.09 5.54 43.51
N GLY A 466 -3.33 5.07 43.39
CA GLY A 466 -4.52 5.77 43.84
C GLY A 466 -5.23 6.66 42.81
N ASP A 467 -4.57 6.98 41.67
CA ASP A 467 -5.19 7.70 40.56
C ASP A 467 -5.91 6.71 39.64
N LEU A 468 -7.20 6.55 39.82
CA LEU A 468 -8.02 5.56 39.13
C LEU A 468 -8.73 6.11 37.92
N ASP A 469 -8.86 7.44 37.80
CA ASP A 469 -9.47 8.10 36.64
C ASP A 469 -8.45 8.62 35.64
N GLY A 470 -7.15 8.64 36.00
CA GLY A 470 -6.05 9.08 35.11
C GLY A 470 -5.91 10.62 35.07
N SER A 471 -6.44 11.32 36.09
CA SER A 471 -6.36 12.79 36.18
C SER A 471 -4.97 13.32 36.57
N GLY A 472 -4.12 12.45 37.12
CA GLY A 472 -2.81 12.80 37.68
C GLY A 472 -2.85 13.15 39.17
N ASP A 473 -4.03 13.18 39.81
CA ASP A 473 -4.22 13.49 41.21
C ASP A 473 -5.02 12.38 41.91
N VAL A 474 -4.70 12.09 43.16
CA VAL A 474 -5.48 11.15 43.99
C VAL A 474 -6.50 11.93 44.83
N ASN A 475 -7.77 11.74 44.55
CA ASN A 475 -8.84 12.55 45.15
C ASN A 475 -10.12 11.74 45.45
N ALA A 476 -11.21 12.45 45.81
CA ALA A 476 -12.48 11.80 46.17
C ALA A 476 -13.17 11.06 45.01
N ILE A 477 -12.83 11.40 43.74
CA ILE A 477 -13.37 10.70 42.59
C ILE A 477 -12.79 9.30 42.54
N ASP A 478 -11.48 9.15 42.73
CA ASP A 478 -10.79 7.86 42.76
C ASP A 478 -11.29 6.96 43.87
N PHE A 479 -11.50 7.55 45.04
CA PHE A 479 -12.10 6.86 46.16
C PHE A 479 -13.51 6.34 45.87
N SER A 480 -14.30 7.12 45.16
CA SER A 480 -15.63 6.71 44.69
C SER A 480 -15.54 5.58 43.65
N LEU A 481 -14.56 5.63 42.73
CA LEU A 481 -14.32 4.61 41.75
C LEU A 481 -13.87 3.28 42.39
N LEU A 482 -12.94 3.32 43.36
CA LEU A 482 -12.51 2.13 44.12
C LEU A 482 -13.69 1.50 44.88
N LYS A 483 -14.54 2.32 45.49
CA LYS A 483 -15.76 1.84 46.13
C LYS A 483 -16.72 1.15 45.17
N LYS A 484 -16.95 1.73 43.98
CA LYS A 484 -17.80 1.13 42.94
C LYS A 484 -17.25 -0.21 42.45
N TYR A 485 -15.94 -0.31 42.30
CA TYR A 485 -15.27 -1.53 41.89
C TYR A 485 -15.45 -2.65 42.94
N LEU A 486 -15.18 -2.34 44.21
CA LEU A 486 -15.35 -3.29 45.33
C LEU A 486 -16.80 -3.75 45.55
N LEU A 487 -17.77 -2.88 45.18
CA LEU A 487 -19.19 -3.25 45.20
C LEU A 487 -19.67 -3.96 43.92
N GLY A 488 -18.77 -4.23 42.97
CA GLY A 488 -19.11 -4.89 41.69
C GLY A 488 -19.95 -4.01 40.77
N SER A 489 -20.06 -2.69 41.01
CA SER A 489 -20.81 -1.77 40.16
C SER A 489 -20.07 -1.37 38.89
N ILE A 490 -18.75 -1.52 38.88
CA ILE A 490 -17.87 -1.42 37.71
C ILE A 490 -16.86 -2.58 37.72
N SER A 491 -16.40 -3.00 36.56
CA SER A 491 -15.39 -4.06 36.39
C SER A 491 -14.01 -3.53 35.99
N ASN A 492 -13.90 -2.25 35.63
CA ASN A 492 -12.67 -1.56 35.25
C ASN A 492 -12.71 -0.10 35.70
N PHE A 493 -11.53 0.54 35.71
CA PHE A 493 -11.38 1.96 36.00
C PHE A 493 -11.20 2.75 34.67
N PRO A 494 -11.50 4.07 34.66
CA PRO A 494 -11.24 4.93 33.50
C PRO A 494 -9.77 5.00 33.10
N SER A 495 -8.83 5.00 34.06
CA SER A 495 -7.39 4.98 33.81
C SER A 495 -6.97 3.63 33.19
N PRO A 496 -6.16 3.60 32.12
CA PRO A 496 -5.58 2.37 31.58
C PRO A 496 -4.78 1.55 32.58
N ASN A 497 -4.16 2.24 33.56
CA ASN A 497 -3.41 1.61 34.65
C ASN A 497 -4.27 1.43 35.92
N GLY A 498 -5.54 1.74 35.90
CA GLY A 498 -6.38 1.84 37.08
C GLY A 498 -6.44 0.57 37.93
N LEU A 499 -6.45 -0.61 37.33
CA LEU A 499 -6.38 -1.88 38.08
C LEU A 499 -5.06 -2.01 38.87
N LYS A 500 -3.94 -1.60 38.27
CA LYS A 500 -2.64 -1.66 38.96
C LYS A 500 -2.51 -0.51 39.97
N ALA A 501 -3.03 0.67 39.65
CA ALA A 501 -3.05 1.83 40.52
C ALA A 501 -3.95 1.65 41.77
N ALA A 502 -4.90 0.72 41.70
CA ALA A 502 -5.84 0.42 42.80
C ALA A 502 -5.28 -0.56 43.86
N ASP A 503 -4.25 -1.36 43.51
CA ASP A 503 -3.54 -2.26 44.42
C ASP A 503 -2.50 -1.44 45.23
N LEU A 504 -2.97 -0.79 46.30
CA LEU A 504 -2.21 0.21 47.04
C LEU A 504 -1.19 -0.38 48.02
N ASP A 505 -1.29 -1.65 48.33
CA ASP A 505 -0.32 -2.40 49.14
C ASP A 505 0.55 -3.38 48.37
N SER A 506 0.34 -3.46 47.01
CA SER A 506 1.04 -4.36 46.09
C SER A 506 0.93 -5.85 46.44
N ASN A 507 -0.19 -6.27 47.05
CA ASN A 507 -0.43 -7.67 47.37
C ASN A 507 -1.00 -8.50 46.20
N GLY A 508 -1.26 -7.87 45.05
CA GLY A 508 -1.81 -8.47 43.83
C GLY A 508 -3.34 -8.60 43.86
N LYS A 509 -4.03 -7.97 44.80
CA LYS A 509 -5.49 -7.96 44.92
C LYS A 509 -5.98 -6.54 45.16
N ILE A 510 -7.18 -6.25 44.65
CA ILE A 510 -7.89 -5.00 44.98
C ILE A 510 -8.97 -5.36 45.97
N ASP A 511 -8.78 -4.97 47.22
CA ASP A 511 -9.68 -5.35 48.31
C ASP A 511 -9.94 -4.21 49.31
N VAL A 512 -10.51 -4.55 50.47
CA VAL A 512 -10.87 -3.55 51.50
C VAL A 512 -9.63 -2.90 52.13
N LEU A 513 -8.44 -3.52 52.05
CA LEU A 513 -7.20 -2.93 52.56
C LEU A 513 -6.79 -1.72 51.73
N ASP A 514 -6.90 -1.82 50.41
CA ASP A 514 -6.63 -0.71 49.49
C ASP A 514 -7.61 0.44 49.73
N PHE A 515 -8.87 0.11 49.93
CA PHE A 515 -9.87 1.11 50.27
C PHE A 515 -9.55 1.85 51.57
N VAL A 516 -9.07 1.17 52.58
CA VAL A 516 -8.61 1.75 53.85
C VAL A 516 -7.36 2.60 53.63
N LEU A 517 -6.41 2.16 52.81
CA LEU A 517 -5.21 2.92 52.47
C LEU A 517 -5.57 4.23 51.76
N MET A 518 -6.40 4.17 50.72
CA MET A 518 -6.87 5.36 50.03
C MET A 518 -7.60 6.35 50.96
N LYS A 519 -8.45 5.84 51.84
CA LYS A 519 -9.11 6.68 52.86
C LYS A 519 -8.10 7.37 53.77
N LYS A 520 -7.08 6.65 54.27
CA LYS A 520 -6.02 7.23 55.11
C LYS A 520 -5.25 8.31 54.38
N TYR A 521 -4.93 8.11 53.09
CA TYR A 521 -4.25 9.08 52.26
C TYR A 521 -5.07 10.38 52.14
N LEU A 522 -6.35 10.26 51.78
CA LEU A 522 -7.25 11.41 51.62
C LEU A 522 -7.52 12.19 52.92
N LEU A 523 -7.38 11.50 54.05
CA LEU A 523 -7.49 12.12 55.37
C LEU A 523 -6.15 12.69 55.88
N GLY A 524 -5.07 12.63 55.07
CA GLY A 524 -3.72 13.07 55.46
C GLY A 524 -3.07 12.25 56.58
N MET A 525 -3.58 11.03 56.84
CA MET A 525 -3.02 10.12 57.85
C MET A 525 -1.78 9.37 57.34
N ILE A 526 -1.63 9.27 56.02
CA ILE A 526 -0.43 8.82 55.30
C ILE A 526 -0.19 9.78 54.14
N THR A 527 1.08 9.91 53.71
CA THR A 527 1.49 10.79 52.61
C THR A 527 1.84 10.03 51.34
N GLU A 528 1.97 8.71 51.42
CA GLU A 528 2.30 7.81 50.32
C GLU A 528 1.70 6.43 50.56
N PHE A 529 1.50 5.66 49.46
CA PHE A 529 1.02 4.29 49.55
C PHE A 529 2.19 3.30 49.66
N PRO A 530 1.97 2.13 50.28
CA PRO A 530 3.00 1.05 50.33
C PRO A 530 3.46 0.63 48.93
N ALA A 531 2.55 0.59 47.96
CA ALA A 531 2.81 0.20 46.58
C ALA A 531 3.76 1.16 45.81
N GLY A 532 3.96 2.37 46.29
CA GLY A 532 4.88 3.36 45.69
C GLY A 532 6.31 3.33 46.24
N LYS A 533 6.68 2.32 47.05
CA LYS A 533 8.00 2.20 47.70
C LYS A 533 8.91 1.23 47.02
#